data_b3203f8867876f4013abe5bcc8c39035
#
_entry.id   b3203f8867876f4013abe5bcc8c39035
#
_cell.length_a   1.000
_cell.length_b   1.000
_cell.length_c   1.000
_cell.angle_alpha   90.00
_cell.angle_beta   90.00
_cell.angle_gamma   90.00
#
_symmetry.space_group_name_H-M   'P 1'
#
loop_
_entity.id
_entity.type
_entity.pdbx_description
1 polymer ?
#
loop_
_entity_poly.entity_id
_entity_poly.type
_entity_poly.pdbx_seq_one_letter_code
_entity_poly.pdbx_strand_id
1 'polypeptide(L)'
;MKVEVINTGTELLLGEILNTNFQYLSRQLNKLGFDVLYQTTVGDNAGRLKDVFKNALERADIIITTGGLGPTRGDITKEVLCETLNLGTYLDLDTWNRINNYFCKRGLCMSGNNEKQAMIPVGAEILTNEVGTAPGLAIRHEGKLIVLLPGPPSEMQHVYEKQLEPFLINHFTKQGIIYSHIIRLRGIGESAVAEKLDDIITSQTNPTIAIYARRGEIIIRITAKCMEVNEAKTLIAAMEALVNTRLKPFIYGTDDETLASYLGKELLRTESTIAFAESCTGGLASSLVTDVPGSSEYLLGSAVTYSNMAKHKLINVSEESLEAYGAVSWQVACEMAQGVRELFGTTYGVGITGIAGPGGATEDKPVGLVYMAVADADGVKWAKHIFGGTRTDNKMRSALTAISMVIDRIKEKETENKDK
;
A
#
# COMPACT_ATOMS: atom_id res chain seq x y z
N MET A 1 -25.62 -0.13 -6.51
CA MET A 1 -26.17 0.15 -5.15
C MET A 1 -25.19 1.06 -4.44
N LYS A 2 -25.73 2.07 -3.78
CA LYS A 2 -24.95 3.09 -3.05
C LYS A 2 -24.58 2.56 -1.67
N VAL A 3 -23.29 2.58 -1.35
CA VAL A 3 -22.77 2.12 -0.06
C VAL A 3 -22.20 3.31 0.72
N GLU A 4 -22.50 3.35 2.01
CA GLU A 4 -21.81 4.20 2.98
C GLU A 4 -21.07 3.35 3.99
N VAL A 5 -19.79 3.69 4.24
CA VAL A 5 -18.99 3.07 5.30
C VAL A 5 -18.85 4.04 6.46
N ILE A 6 -19.30 3.60 7.64
CA ILE A 6 -19.20 4.36 8.89
C ILE A 6 -18.12 3.74 9.78
N ASN A 7 -17.14 4.51 10.18
CA ASN A 7 -16.05 4.09 11.04
C ASN A 7 -16.23 4.73 12.43
N THR A 8 -16.34 3.90 13.45
CA THR A 8 -16.51 4.38 14.84
C THR A 8 -15.21 4.22 15.60
N GLY A 9 -14.81 5.26 16.30
CA GLY A 9 -13.61 5.30 17.12
C GLY A 9 -13.09 6.73 17.26
N THR A 10 -12.89 7.15 18.48
CA THR A 10 -12.38 8.49 18.80
C THR A 10 -10.92 8.64 18.35
N GLU A 11 -10.12 7.57 18.40
CA GLU A 11 -8.72 7.51 17.96
C GLU A 11 -8.55 7.80 16.46
N LEU A 12 -9.58 7.46 15.65
CA LEU A 12 -9.60 7.78 14.21
C LEU A 12 -9.76 9.29 13.99
N LEU A 13 -10.62 9.95 14.79
CA LEU A 13 -10.83 11.39 14.71
C LEU A 13 -9.63 12.19 15.22
N LEU A 14 -8.92 11.66 16.22
CA LEU A 14 -7.70 12.27 16.75
C LEU A 14 -6.48 12.07 15.84
N GLY A 15 -6.61 11.21 14.81
CA GLY A 15 -5.52 10.92 13.89
C GLY A 15 -4.40 10.05 14.50
N GLU A 16 -4.69 9.35 15.59
CA GLU A 16 -3.73 8.47 16.26
C GLU A 16 -3.46 7.21 15.43
N ILE A 17 -4.46 6.75 14.68
CA ILE A 17 -4.36 5.60 13.78
C ILE A 17 -4.90 5.92 12.38
N LEU A 18 -4.39 5.18 11.38
CA LEU A 18 -4.90 5.25 10.00
C LEU A 18 -6.16 4.39 9.85
N ASN A 19 -7.14 4.88 9.10
CA ASN A 19 -8.35 4.13 8.78
C ASN A 19 -8.10 3.06 7.71
N THR A 20 -7.43 1.98 8.09
CA THR A 20 -7.13 0.84 7.20
C THR A 20 -8.37 -0.01 6.90
N ASN A 21 -9.35 -0.04 7.80
CA ASN A 21 -10.62 -0.74 7.61
C ASN A 21 -11.40 -0.17 6.43
N PHE A 22 -11.53 1.15 6.34
CA PHE A 22 -12.18 1.78 5.20
C PHE A 22 -11.46 1.47 3.88
N GLN A 23 -10.13 1.55 3.88
CA GLN A 23 -9.34 1.23 2.68
C GLN A 23 -9.60 -0.20 2.20
N TYR A 24 -9.64 -1.15 3.13
CA TYR A 24 -9.91 -2.56 2.81
C TYR A 24 -11.33 -2.74 2.29
N LEU A 25 -12.35 -2.32 3.05
CA LEU A 25 -13.76 -2.46 2.68
C LEU A 25 -14.07 -1.80 1.33
N SER A 26 -13.57 -0.58 1.10
CA SER A 26 -13.77 0.11 -0.17
C SER A 26 -13.22 -0.67 -1.36
N ARG A 27 -12.04 -1.27 -1.22
CA ARG A 27 -11.44 -2.10 -2.27
C ARG A 27 -12.27 -3.36 -2.55
N GLN A 28 -12.70 -4.06 -1.51
CA GLN A 28 -13.44 -5.30 -1.68
C GLN A 28 -14.85 -5.07 -2.21
N LEU A 29 -15.57 -4.07 -1.69
CA LEU A 29 -16.90 -3.70 -2.17
C LEU A 29 -16.90 -3.26 -3.64
N ASN A 30 -15.90 -2.48 -4.04
CA ASN A 30 -15.74 -2.07 -5.44
C ASN A 30 -15.50 -3.29 -6.35
N LYS A 31 -14.74 -4.31 -5.92
CA LYS A 31 -14.58 -5.56 -6.69
C LYS A 31 -15.91 -6.27 -6.94
N LEU A 32 -16.84 -6.19 -5.98
CA LEU A 32 -18.20 -6.75 -6.09
C LEU A 32 -19.17 -5.83 -6.87
N GLY A 33 -18.70 -4.67 -7.37
CA GLY A 33 -19.50 -3.74 -8.16
C GLY A 33 -20.38 -2.78 -7.34
N PHE A 34 -20.18 -2.71 -6.02
CA PHE A 34 -20.89 -1.75 -5.18
C PHE A 34 -20.25 -0.37 -5.27
N ASP A 35 -21.05 0.67 -5.35
CA ASP A 35 -20.59 2.07 -5.43
C ASP A 35 -20.42 2.63 -4.00
N VAL A 36 -19.21 2.60 -3.46
CA VAL A 36 -18.90 3.23 -2.17
C VAL A 36 -18.83 4.74 -2.38
N LEU A 37 -19.92 5.45 -2.06
CA LEU A 37 -20.06 6.88 -2.32
C LEU A 37 -19.78 7.75 -1.11
N TYR A 38 -19.92 7.21 0.09
CA TYR A 38 -19.76 7.97 1.33
C TYR A 38 -18.89 7.22 2.32
N GLN A 39 -18.04 7.99 3.00
CA GLN A 39 -17.30 7.56 4.19
C GLN A 39 -17.56 8.56 5.31
N THR A 40 -17.98 8.05 6.47
CA THR A 40 -18.19 8.87 7.67
C THR A 40 -17.34 8.29 8.79
N THR A 41 -16.60 9.15 9.51
CA THR A 41 -15.91 8.77 10.74
C THR A 41 -16.55 9.53 11.91
N VAL A 42 -16.89 8.80 12.97
CA VAL A 42 -17.56 9.36 14.16
C VAL A 42 -16.93 8.80 15.43
N GLY A 43 -16.75 9.65 16.44
CA GLY A 43 -16.28 9.22 17.77
C GLY A 43 -17.40 8.55 18.57
N ASP A 44 -17.02 7.92 19.68
CA ASP A 44 -17.88 7.14 20.58
C ASP A 44 -18.84 8.03 21.35
N ASN A 45 -19.81 8.61 20.66
CA ASN A 45 -20.85 9.48 21.22
C ASN A 45 -22.20 9.14 20.62
N ALA A 46 -23.15 8.78 21.48
CA ALA A 46 -24.46 8.26 21.07
C ALA A 46 -25.26 9.26 20.20
N GLY A 47 -25.28 10.54 20.56
CA GLY A 47 -26.02 11.57 19.81
C GLY A 47 -25.47 11.73 18.39
N ARG A 48 -24.15 11.92 18.25
CA ARG A 48 -23.50 12.06 16.95
C ARG A 48 -23.65 10.80 16.08
N LEU A 49 -23.50 9.62 16.69
CA LEU A 49 -23.63 8.36 15.97
C LEU A 49 -25.07 8.15 15.49
N LYS A 50 -26.09 8.54 16.29
CA LYS A 50 -27.50 8.50 15.89
C LYS A 50 -27.77 9.41 14.68
N ASP A 51 -27.21 10.61 14.65
CA ASP A 51 -27.35 11.52 13.52
C ASP A 51 -26.67 10.99 12.27
N VAL A 52 -25.49 10.36 12.41
CA VAL A 52 -24.79 9.69 11.31
C VAL A 52 -25.63 8.56 10.73
N PHE A 53 -26.25 7.70 11.56
CA PHE A 53 -27.12 6.64 11.10
C PHE A 53 -28.33 7.17 10.34
N LYS A 54 -29.01 8.19 10.85
CA LYS A 54 -30.15 8.81 10.17
C LYS A 54 -29.76 9.31 8.77
N ASN A 55 -28.67 10.07 8.68
CA ASN A 55 -28.19 10.59 7.41
C ASN A 55 -27.80 9.48 6.42
N ALA A 56 -27.16 8.41 6.91
CA ALA A 56 -26.78 7.28 6.06
C ALA A 56 -28.03 6.52 5.57
N LEU A 57 -29.03 6.35 6.42
CA LEU A 57 -30.32 5.73 6.05
C LEU A 57 -31.06 6.51 4.95
N GLU A 58 -30.88 7.82 4.82
CA GLU A 58 -31.53 8.61 3.78
C GLU A 58 -30.87 8.43 2.41
N ARG A 59 -29.53 8.23 2.35
CA ARG A 59 -28.73 8.37 1.12
C ARG A 59 -28.07 7.10 0.60
N ALA A 60 -27.97 6.05 1.42
CA ALA A 60 -27.34 4.78 1.05
C ALA A 60 -28.35 3.62 1.02
N ASP A 61 -28.07 2.64 0.16
CA ASP A 61 -28.82 1.37 0.08
C ASP A 61 -28.23 0.34 1.05
N ILE A 62 -26.90 0.40 1.24
CA ILE A 62 -26.14 -0.45 2.14
C ILE A 62 -25.30 0.44 3.06
N ILE A 63 -25.39 0.19 4.36
CA ILE A 63 -24.59 0.88 5.39
C ILE A 63 -23.72 -0.16 6.05
N ILE A 64 -22.40 0.04 6.05
CA ILE A 64 -21.44 -0.87 6.70
C ILE A 64 -20.72 -0.10 7.78
N THR A 65 -20.84 -0.54 9.03
CA THR A 65 -20.07 0.06 10.13
C THR A 65 -18.90 -0.81 10.52
N THR A 66 -17.83 -0.22 11.03
CA THR A 66 -16.72 -0.92 11.65
C THR A 66 -16.33 -0.23 12.95
N GLY A 67 -16.25 -1.00 14.03
CA GLY A 67 -15.94 -0.53 15.37
C GLY A 67 -17.16 -0.43 16.31
N GLY A 68 -16.90 -0.23 17.60
CA GLY A 68 -17.91 -0.04 18.64
C GLY A 68 -18.78 -1.26 18.96
N LEU A 69 -18.27 -2.51 18.70
CA LEU A 69 -18.92 -3.78 19.03
C LEU A 69 -18.26 -4.53 20.20
N GLY A 70 -17.26 -3.94 20.81
CA GLY A 70 -16.56 -4.50 21.95
C GLY A 70 -17.40 -4.50 23.24
N PRO A 71 -16.79 -4.98 24.35
CA PRO A 71 -17.50 -5.09 25.64
C PRO A 71 -17.40 -3.82 26.49
N THR A 72 -16.71 -2.78 26.02
CA THR A 72 -16.49 -1.57 26.84
C THR A 72 -17.69 -0.61 26.82
N ARG A 73 -17.67 0.39 27.69
CA ARG A 73 -18.72 1.42 27.70
C ARG A 73 -18.72 2.32 26.47
N GLY A 74 -17.58 2.44 25.81
CA GLY A 74 -17.44 3.20 24.56
C GLY A 74 -17.98 2.46 23.33
N ASP A 75 -18.10 1.14 23.41
CA ASP A 75 -18.63 0.32 22.32
C ASP A 75 -20.16 0.41 22.28
N ILE A 76 -20.69 1.40 21.58
CA ILE A 76 -22.12 1.73 21.57
C ILE A 76 -22.79 1.63 20.21
N THR A 77 -22.07 1.18 19.18
CA THR A 77 -22.55 1.19 17.78
C THR A 77 -23.84 0.40 17.61
N LYS A 78 -23.90 -0.80 18.15
CA LYS A 78 -25.05 -1.68 18.07
C LYS A 78 -26.27 -1.11 18.82
N GLU A 79 -26.06 -0.64 20.04
CA GLU A 79 -27.11 -0.08 20.89
C GLU A 79 -27.74 1.17 20.27
N VAL A 80 -26.91 2.09 19.77
CA VAL A 80 -27.38 3.30 19.08
C VAL A 80 -28.13 2.97 17.79
N LEU A 81 -27.65 1.97 17.04
CA LEU A 81 -28.40 1.50 15.87
C LEU A 81 -29.76 0.91 16.26
N CYS A 82 -29.82 0.03 17.27
CA CYS A 82 -31.07 -0.53 17.75
C CYS A 82 -32.06 0.56 18.21
N GLU A 83 -31.59 1.57 18.94
CA GLU A 83 -32.40 2.71 19.32
C GLU A 83 -32.89 3.50 18.09
N THR A 84 -32.01 3.73 17.11
CA THR A 84 -32.35 4.49 15.90
C THR A 84 -33.42 3.80 15.06
N LEU A 85 -33.36 2.45 14.98
CA LEU A 85 -34.28 1.63 14.21
C LEU A 85 -35.45 1.09 15.04
N ASN A 86 -35.53 1.41 16.33
CA ASN A 86 -36.51 0.90 17.27
C ASN A 86 -36.55 -0.63 17.32
N LEU A 87 -35.38 -1.27 17.36
CA LEU A 87 -35.22 -2.73 17.44
C LEU A 87 -34.97 -3.20 18.86
N GLY A 88 -35.67 -4.25 19.28
CA GLY A 88 -35.34 -4.98 20.50
C GLY A 88 -34.09 -5.85 20.31
N THR A 89 -33.51 -6.28 21.43
CA THR A 89 -32.40 -7.26 21.43
C THR A 89 -32.74 -8.47 22.28
N TYR A 90 -32.11 -9.60 21.98
CA TYR A 90 -32.22 -10.83 22.78
C TYR A 90 -30.81 -11.43 23.00
N LEU A 91 -30.68 -12.20 24.09
CA LEU A 91 -29.44 -12.93 24.35
C LEU A 91 -29.38 -14.17 23.44
N ASP A 92 -28.42 -14.22 22.55
CA ASP A 92 -28.13 -15.39 21.72
C ASP A 92 -27.16 -16.33 22.44
N LEU A 93 -27.69 -17.49 22.85
CA LEU A 93 -26.93 -18.44 23.65
C LEU A 93 -25.76 -19.07 22.89
N ASP A 94 -25.87 -19.25 21.59
CA ASP A 94 -24.80 -19.81 20.77
C ASP A 94 -23.63 -18.83 20.68
N THR A 95 -23.90 -17.56 20.46
CA THR A 95 -22.89 -16.50 20.51
C THR A 95 -22.28 -16.37 21.90
N TRP A 96 -23.08 -16.40 22.95
CA TRP A 96 -22.59 -16.35 24.32
C TRP A 96 -21.64 -17.53 24.63
N ASN A 97 -22.05 -18.77 24.29
CA ASN A 97 -21.25 -19.98 24.45
C ASN A 97 -19.93 -19.88 23.65
N ARG A 98 -19.98 -19.37 22.43
CA ARG A 98 -18.81 -19.17 21.59
C ARG A 98 -17.83 -18.19 22.23
N ILE A 99 -18.30 -17.06 22.75
CA ILE A 99 -17.47 -16.07 23.45
C ILE A 99 -16.86 -16.71 24.70
N ASN A 100 -17.66 -17.41 25.51
CA ASN A 100 -17.16 -18.09 26.70
C ASN A 100 -16.05 -19.11 26.35
N ASN A 101 -16.26 -19.93 25.33
CA ASN A 101 -15.27 -20.90 24.85
C ASN A 101 -13.99 -20.22 24.31
N TYR A 102 -14.10 -19.03 23.72
CA TYR A 102 -12.94 -18.26 23.29
C TYR A 102 -12.04 -17.87 24.47
N PHE A 103 -12.61 -17.48 25.61
CA PHE A 103 -11.87 -17.17 26.83
C PHE A 103 -11.33 -18.46 27.51
N CYS A 104 -12.16 -19.48 27.63
CA CYS A 104 -11.75 -20.76 28.24
C CYS A 104 -10.55 -21.40 27.53
N LYS A 105 -10.51 -21.40 26.20
CA LYS A 105 -9.37 -21.92 25.41
C LYS A 105 -8.05 -21.15 25.67
N ARG A 106 -8.11 -19.96 26.22
CA ARG A 106 -6.97 -19.12 26.59
C ARG A 106 -6.67 -19.14 28.09
N GLY A 107 -7.35 -19.99 28.84
CA GLY A 107 -7.19 -20.06 30.29
C GLY A 107 -7.73 -18.82 31.03
N LEU A 108 -8.64 -18.09 30.42
CA LEU A 108 -9.24 -16.85 30.94
C LEU A 108 -10.72 -17.08 31.28
N CYS A 109 -11.23 -16.28 32.23
CA CYS A 109 -12.68 -16.23 32.52
C CYS A 109 -13.30 -15.08 31.74
N MET A 110 -14.47 -15.34 31.12
CA MET A 110 -15.27 -14.29 30.48
C MET A 110 -15.80 -13.31 31.55
N SER A 111 -15.64 -12.01 31.31
CA SER A 111 -16.21 -10.98 32.18
C SER A 111 -17.70 -10.73 31.85
N GLY A 112 -18.50 -10.30 32.82
CA GLY A 112 -19.93 -9.99 32.62
C GLY A 112 -20.19 -8.98 31.50
N ASN A 113 -19.26 -8.07 31.24
CA ASN A 113 -19.39 -7.08 30.17
C ASN A 113 -19.44 -7.71 28.76
N ASN A 114 -18.91 -8.92 28.59
CA ASN A 114 -18.92 -9.61 27.30
C ASN A 114 -20.34 -10.11 26.92
N GLU A 115 -21.28 -10.24 27.88
CA GLU A 115 -22.68 -10.55 27.60
C GLU A 115 -23.29 -9.57 26.59
N LYS A 116 -22.93 -8.31 26.67
CA LYS A 116 -23.30 -7.28 25.72
C LYS A 116 -23.04 -7.70 24.25
N GLN A 117 -21.95 -8.42 23.98
CA GLN A 117 -21.61 -8.85 22.62
C GLN A 117 -22.51 -9.98 22.12
N ALA A 118 -23.17 -10.73 23.02
CA ALA A 118 -24.12 -11.77 22.71
C ALA A 118 -25.58 -11.25 22.66
N MET A 119 -25.83 -9.99 22.96
CA MET A 119 -27.12 -9.33 22.76
C MET A 119 -27.30 -9.00 21.28
N ILE A 120 -28.18 -9.74 20.60
CA ILE A 120 -28.39 -9.65 19.16
C ILE A 120 -29.68 -8.89 18.85
N PRO A 121 -29.69 -7.95 17.90
CA PRO A 121 -30.90 -7.28 17.45
C PRO A 121 -31.90 -8.25 16.83
N VAL A 122 -33.17 -8.07 17.13
CA VAL A 122 -34.23 -8.91 16.57
C VAL A 122 -34.25 -8.80 15.05
N GLY A 123 -34.19 -9.92 14.37
CA GLY A 123 -34.14 -9.98 12.90
C GLY A 123 -32.76 -9.81 12.29
N ALA A 124 -31.70 -9.67 13.09
CA ALA A 124 -30.34 -9.65 12.59
C ALA A 124 -29.83 -11.05 12.24
N GLU A 125 -29.09 -11.15 11.15
CA GLU A 125 -28.29 -12.31 10.79
C GLU A 125 -26.90 -12.18 11.41
N ILE A 126 -26.42 -13.24 12.07
CA ILE A 126 -25.16 -13.24 12.80
C ILE A 126 -24.02 -13.62 11.82
N LEU A 127 -23.06 -12.73 11.66
CA LEU A 127 -21.84 -12.96 10.91
C LEU A 127 -20.75 -13.42 11.89
N THR A 128 -20.49 -14.72 11.92
CA THR A 128 -19.62 -15.34 12.94
C THR A 128 -18.18 -14.79 12.85
N ASN A 129 -17.62 -14.42 14.01
CA ASN A 129 -16.22 -14.04 14.16
C ASN A 129 -15.46 -15.17 14.83
N GLU A 130 -14.62 -15.88 14.09
CA GLU A 130 -13.84 -17.03 14.60
C GLU A 130 -12.52 -16.60 15.25
N VAL A 131 -12.04 -15.39 14.98
CA VAL A 131 -10.74 -14.89 15.47
C VAL A 131 -10.86 -13.92 16.65
N GLY A 132 -12.08 -13.46 16.96
CA GLY A 132 -12.37 -12.54 18.05
C GLY A 132 -13.66 -12.87 18.80
N THR A 133 -14.11 -11.95 19.66
CA THR A 133 -15.30 -12.13 20.49
C THR A 133 -16.55 -11.49 19.89
N ALA A 134 -16.43 -10.30 19.31
CA ALA A 134 -17.57 -9.56 18.77
C ALA A 134 -18.02 -10.16 17.42
N PRO A 135 -19.25 -10.68 17.28
CA PRO A 135 -19.78 -11.07 15.99
C PRO A 135 -20.04 -9.84 15.11
N GLY A 136 -19.98 -10.03 13.79
CA GLY A 136 -20.62 -9.09 12.87
C GLY A 136 -22.12 -9.35 12.83
N LEU A 137 -22.89 -8.38 12.37
CA LEU A 137 -24.36 -8.46 12.27
C LEU A 137 -24.83 -7.88 10.94
N ALA A 138 -25.78 -8.53 10.29
CA ALA A 138 -26.46 -8.01 9.11
C ALA A 138 -27.95 -7.83 9.39
N ILE A 139 -28.47 -6.63 9.20
CA ILE A 139 -29.83 -6.23 9.53
C ILE A 139 -30.51 -5.69 8.28
N ARG A 140 -31.68 -6.22 7.94
CA ARG A 140 -32.52 -5.67 6.88
C ARG A 140 -33.59 -4.77 7.51
N HIS A 141 -33.67 -3.53 7.06
CA HIS A 141 -34.61 -2.57 7.55
C HIS A 141 -35.08 -1.66 6.40
N GLU A 142 -36.39 -1.59 6.14
CA GLU A 142 -37.01 -0.72 5.12
C GLU A 142 -36.33 -0.81 3.74
N GLY A 143 -36.01 -2.03 3.30
CA GLY A 143 -35.38 -2.26 1.99
C GLY A 143 -33.87 -1.98 1.94
N LYS A 144 -33.26 -1.57 3.04
CA LYS A 144 -31.83 -1.33 3.19
C LYS A 144 -31.13 -2.45 3.93
N LEU A 145 -29.83 -2.60 3.70
CA LEU A 145 -28.96 -3.49 4.46
C LEU A 145 -28.06 -2.68 5.38
N ILE A 146 -28.07 -2.98 6.66
CA ILE A 146 -27.14 -2.41 7.64
C ILE A 146 -26.25 -3.52 8.17
N VAL A 147 -24.95 -3.36 8.07
CA VAL A 147 -23.95 -4.34 8.52
C VAL A 147 -23.07 -3.72 9.60
N LEU A 148 -22.91 -4.42 10.70
CA LEU A 148 -22.00 -4.04 11.78
C LEU A 148 -20.81 -5.00 11.77
N LEU A 149 -19.58 -4.49 11.71
CA LEU A 149 -18.34 -5.26 11.71
C LEU A 149 -17.45 -4.90 12.91
N PRO A 150 -16.63 -5.83 13.41
CA PRO A 150 -15.63 -5.52 14.45
C PRO A 150 -14.69 -4.39 14.08
N GLY A 151 -14.10 -3.74 15.09
CA GLY A 151 -13.11 -2.67 14.92
C GLY A 151 -11.71 -3.16 14.56
N PRO A 152 -11.14 -4.17 15.25
CA PRO A 152 -9.79 -4.65 14.95
C PRO A 152 -9.67 -5.14 13.50
N PRO A 153 -8.65 -4.66 12.73
CA PRO A 153 -8.54 -4.96 11.30
C PRO A 153 -8.55 -6.45 10.96
N SER A 154 -7.85 -7.27 11.73
CA SER A 154 -7.79 -8.72 11.49
C SER A 154 -9.15 -9.41 11.69
N GLU A 155 -9.93 -8.98 12.69
CA GLU A 155 -11.27 -9.50 12.93
C GLU A 155 -12.24 -9.05 11.84
N MET A 156 -12.21 -7.77 11.50
CA MET A 156 -13.07 -7.18 10.47
C MET A 156 -12.84 -7.85 9.12
N GLN A 157 -11.59 -8.04 8.71
CA GLN A 157 -11.23 -8.70 7.45
C GLN A 157 -11.71 -10.16 7.45
N HIS A 158 -11.47 -10.89 8.54
CA HIS A 158 -11.94 -12.28 8.66
C HIS A 158 -13.45 -12.40 8.53
N VAL A 159 -14.21 -11.56 9.25
CA VAL A 159 -15.68 -11.57 9.17
C VAL A 159 -16.15 -11.15 7.78
N TYR A 160 -15.48 -10.18 7.15
CA TYR A 160 -15.79 -9.79 5.77
C TYR A 160 -15.61 -10.98 4.81
N GLU A 161 -14.44 -11.59 4.79
CA GLU A 161 -14.09 -12.64 3.81
C GLU A 161 -14.91 -13.93 4.00
N LYS A 162 -15.13 -14.33 5.25
CA LYS A 162 -15.78 -15.60 5.55
C LYS A 162 -17.29 -15.52 5.61
N GLN A 163 -17.86 -14.35 5.92
CA GLN A 163 -19.28 -14.20 6.17
C GLN A 163 -19.93 -13.15 5.27
N LEU A 164 -19.43 -11.90 5.28
CA LEU A 164 -20.11 -10.80 4.61
C LEU A 164 -19.99 -10.88 3.08
N GLU A 165 -18.82 -11.19 2.53
CA GLU A 165 -18.64 -11.29 1.08
C GLU A 165 -19.53 -12.37 0.46
N PRO A 166 -19.58 -13.61 0.96
CA PRO A 166 -20.54 -14.63 0.49
C PRO A 166 -21.99 -14.18 0.67
N PHE A 167 -22.33 -13.53 1.79
CA PHE A 167 -23.67 -12.99 2.03
C PHE A 167 -24.05 -11.97 0.95
N LEU A 168 -23.18 -11.00 0.64
CA LEU A 168 -23.43 -9.99 -0.38
C LEU A 168 -23.59 -10.60 -1.77
N ILE A 169 -22.76 -11.56 -2.14
CA ILE A 169 -22.82 -12.28 -3.42
C ILE A 169 -24.16 -13.03 -3.56
N ASN A 170 -24.61 -13.68 -2.50
CA ASN A 170 -25.85 -14.50 -2.53
C ASN A 170 -27.14 -13.66 -2.54
N HIS A 171 -27.12 -12.47 -1.92
CA HIS A 171 -28.33 -11.67 -1.72
C HIS A 171 -28.50 -10.51 -2.70
N PHE A 172 -27.41 -10.11 -3.37
CA PHE A 172 -27.46 -9.02 -4.34
C PHE A 172 -27.06 -9.56 -5.70
N THR A 173 -28.03 -9.63 -6.60
CA THR A 173 -27.78 -9.96 -8.01
C THR A 173 -26.75 -9.02 -8.62
N LYS A 174 -25.98 -9.51 -9.56
CA LYS A 174 -24.86 -8.87 -10.25
C LYS A 174 -25.10 -7.37 -10.50
N GLN A 175 -24.40 -6.53 -9.74
CA GLN A 175 -24.39 -5.07 -9.93
C GLN A 175 -23.41 -4.65 -11.04
N GLY A 176 -22.88 -5.63 -11.76
CA GLY A 176 -21.68 -5.46 -12.57
C GLY A 176 -20.43 -5.63 -11.69
N ILE A 177 -19.30 -5.62 -12.33
CA ILE A 177 -18.00 -5.66 -11.68
C ILE A 177 -17.23 -4.37 -12.00
N ILE A 178 -16.43 -3.91 -11.07
CA ILE A 178 -15.41 -2.90 -11.31
C ILE A 178 -14.07 -3.63 -11.36
N TYR A 179 -13.47 -3.69 -12.53
CA TYR A 179 -12.18 -4.29 -12.73
C TYR A 179 -11.14 -3.21 -13.03
N SER A 180 -10.01 -3.23 -12.32
CA SER A 180 -8.94 -2.25 -12.52
C SER A 180 -7.64 -2.96 -12.85
N HIS A 181 -6.84 -2.33 -13.71
CA HIS A 181 -5.49 -2.72 -14.06
C HIS A 181 -4.57 -1.52 -13.84
N ILE A 182 -3.40 -1.75 -13.27
CA ILE A 182 -2.43 -0.71 -12.96
C ILE A 182 -1.22 -0.85 -13.88
N ILE A 183 -0.84 0.23 -14.54
CA ILE A 183 0.42 0.36 -15.28
C ILE A 183 1.36 1.21 -14.43
N ARG A 184 2.60 0.75 -14.27
CA ARG A 184 3.62 1.40 -13.43
C ARG A 184 4.72 2.00 -14.30
N LEU A 185 5.02 3.27 -14.03
CA LEU A 185 5.96 4.07 -14.79
C LEU A 185 7.09 4.58 -13.90
N ARG A 186 8.29 4.66 -14.49
CA ARG A 186 9.47 5.29 -13.90
C ARG A 186 10.12 6.26 -14.88
N GLY A 187 10.91 7.22 -14.39
CA GLY A 187 11.67 8.14 -15.23
C GLY A 187 10.84 9.18 -15.98
N ILE A 188 9.57 9.38 -15.60
CA ILE A 188 8.67 10.39 -16.18
C ILE A 188 7.86 11.07 -15.08
N GLY A 189 7.59 12.37 -15.23
CA GLY A 189 6.76 13.14 -14.30
C GLY A 189 5.27 13.06 -14.60
N GLU A 190 4.42 13.32 -13.59
CA GLU A 190 2.96 13.26 -13.69
C GLU A 190 2.40 14.17 -14.81
N SER A 191 2.88 15.41 -14.90
CA SER A 191 2.44 16.37 -15.92
C SER A 191 2.76 15.90 -17.34
N ALA A 192 3.93 15.30 -17.54
CA ALA A 192 4.32 14.75 -18.85
C ALA A 192 3.49 13.51 -19.23
N VAL A 193 3.08 12.69 -18.26
CA VAL A 193 2.14 11.58 -18.49
C VAL A 193 0.78 12.11 -18.84
N ALA A 194 0.27 13.10 -18.09
CA ALA A 194 -1.03 13.73 -18.36
C ALA A 194 -1.08 14.35 -19.75
N GLU A 195 -0.05 15.10 -20.16
CA GLU A 195 0.06 15.69 -21.51
C GLU A 195 0.00 14.62 -22.61
N LYS A 196 0.74 13.53 -22.44
CA LYS A 196 0.76 12.43 -23.42
C LYS A 196 -0.56 11.65 -23.54
N LEU A 197 -1.41 11.72 -22.53
CA LEU A 197 -2.69 11.01 -22.46
C LEU A 197 -3.91 11.94 -22.48
N ASP A 198 -3.74 13.24 -22.70
CA ASP A 198 -4.78 14.26 -22.54
C ASP A 198 -6.03 13.98 -23.38
N ASP A 199 -5.88 13.63 -24.65
CA ASP A 199 -6.98 13.29 -25.54
C ASP A 199 -7.75 12.04 -25.09
N ILE A 200 -7.04 11.05 -24.53
CA ILE A 200 -7.66 9.83 -23.99
C ILE A 200 -8.44 10.17 -22.71
N ILE A 201 -7.82 10.95 -21.80
CA ILE A 201 -8.43 11.34 -20.54
C ILE A 201 -9.68 12.20 -20.78
N THR A 202 -9.63 13.11 -21.74
CA THR A 202 -10.73 14.02 -22.03
C THR A 202 -11.91 13.29 -22.68
N SER A 203 -11.66 12.28 -23.52
CA SER A 203 -12.71 11.53 -24.25
C SER A 203 -13.19 10.26 -23.56
N GLN A 204 -12.58 9.88 -22.43
CA GLN A 204 -12.87 8.61 -21.76
C GLN A 204 -14.30 8.52 -21.21
N THR A 205 -14.87 7.32 -21.29
CA THR A 205 -16.17 6.98 -20.68
C THR A 205 -16.08 5.70 -19.85
N ASN A 206 -15.83 4.58 -20.53
CA ASN A 206 -15.58 3.27 -19.93
C ASN A 206 -14.70 2.45 -20.89
N PRO A 207 -13.46 2.11 -20.53
CA PRO A 207 -12.81 2.30 -19.22
C PRO A 207 -12.34 3.75 -18.98
N THR A 208 -12.08 4.05 -17.71
CA THR A 208 -11.50 5.33 -17.29
C THR A 208 -10.03 5.17 -16.92
N ILE A 209 -9.25 6.25 -17.10
CA ILE A 209 -7.84 6.34 -16.67
C ILE A 209 -7.73 7.35 -15.54
N ALA A 210 -6.94 7.00 -14.52
CA ALA A 210 -6.53 7.91 -13.46
C ALA A 210 -5.02 7.82 -13.24
N ILE A 211 -4.36 8.96 -13.15
CA ILE A 211 -2.92 9.10 -12.94
C ILE A 211 -2.69 9.42 -11.46
N TYR A 212 -1.72 8.76 -10.84
CA TYR A 212 -1.34 9.00 -9.46
C TYR A 212 0.18 9.09 -9.35
N ALA A 213 0.67 10.21 -8.82
CA ALA A 213 2.06 10.33 -8.41
C ALA A 213 2.27 9.63 -7.08
N ARG A 214 3.26 8.74 -7.03
CA ARG A 214 3.74 8.09 -5.82
C ARG A 214 5.22 8.37 -5.60
N ARG A 215 5.74 7.99 -4.44
CA ARG A 215 7.17 8.17 -4.14
C ARG A 215 8.02 7.38 -5.13
N GLY A 216 8.66 8.09 -6.08
CA GLY A 216 9.58 7.50 -7.05
C GLY A 216 8.96 6.81 -8.27
N GLU A 217 7.64 6.80 -8.41
CA GLU A 217 6.92 6.23 -9.55
C GLU A 217 5.66 7.03 -9.91
N ILE A 218 5.18 6.86 -11.13
CA ILE A 218 3.83 7.25 -11.55
C ILE A 218 3.06 5.97 -11.83
N ILE A 219 1.81 5.93 -11.39
CA ILE A 219 0.91 4.83 -11.73
C ILE A 219 -0.28 5.34 -12.53
N ILE A 220 -0.64 4.58 -13.55
CA ILE A 220 -1.87 4.76 -14.32
C ILE A 220 -2.80 3.62 -13.94
N ARG A 221 -3.97 3.94 -13.42
CA ARG A 221 -5.02 2.96 -13.17
C ARG A 221 -6.08 3.07 -14.25
N ILE A 222 -6.27 1.99 -14.98
CA ILE A 222 -7.34 1.81 -15.96
C ILE A 222 -8.46 1.04 -15.26
N THR A 223 -9.68 1.57 -15.27
CA THR A 223 -10.82 0.97 -14.56
C THR A 223 -12.00 0.82 -15.49
N ALA A 224 -12.54 -0.40 -15.62
CA ALA A 224 -13.74 -0.71 -16.38
C ALA A 224 -14.86 -1.21 -15.44
N LYS A 225 -16.09 -0.75 -15.70
CA LYS A 225 -17.33 -1.25 -15.08
C LYS A 225 -18.15 -1.99 -16.12
N CYS A 226 -18.33 -3.31 -15.92
CA CYS A 226 -19.01 -4.21 -16.87
C CYS A 226 -19.82 -5.27 -16.11
N MET A 227 -20.64 -6.02 -16.83
CA MET A 227 -21.38 -7.16 -16.22
C MET A 227 -20.51 -8.40 -16.08
N GLU A 228 -19.50 -8.57 -16.93
CA GLU A 228 -18.64 -9.75 -16.98
C GLU A 228 -17.16 -9.38 -16.93
N VAL A 229 -16.34 -10.22 -16.25
CA VAL A 229 -14.88 -10.02 -16.11
C VAL A 229 -14.18 -9.98 -17.47
N ASN A 230 -14.59 -10.85 -18.40
CA ASN A 230 -13.93 -10.93 -19.70
C ASN A 230 -14.19 -9.68 -20.56
N GLU A 231 -15.38 -9.10 -20.47
CA GLU A 231 -15.69 -7.82 -21.12
C GLU A 231 -14.81 -6.70 -20.56
N ALA A 232 -14.71 -6.60 -19.24
CA ALA A 232 -13.85 -5.61 -18.58
C ALA A 232 -12.38 -5.77 -18.98
N LYS A 233 -11.85 -7.01 -19.01
CA LYS A 233 -10.48 -7.28 -19.47
C LYS A 233 -10.26 -6.86 -20.91
N THR A 234 -11.22 -7.09 -21.80
CA THR A 234 -11.13 -6.67 -23.21
C THR A 234 -11.07 -5.16 -23.37
N LEU A 235 -11.93 -4.43 -22.64
CA LEU A 235 -11.91 -2.96 -22.65
C LEU A 235 -10.59 -2.41 -22.10
N ILE A 236 -10.11 -2.97 -20.98
CA ILE A 236 -8.83 -2.57 -20.36
C ILE A 236 -7.66 -2.85 -21.31
N ALA A 237 -7.60 -4.02 -21.95
CA ALA A 237 -6.52 -4.36 -22.86
C ALA A 237 -6.45 -3.40 -24.07
N ALA A 238 -7.60 -2.96 -24.60
CA ALA A 238 -7.65 -1.96 -25.66
C ALA A 238 -7.08 -0.60 -25.18
N MET A 239 -7.44 -0.16 -23.99
CA MET A 239 -6.93 1.08 -23.40
C MET A 239 -5.45 0.97 -23.05
N GLU A 240 -5.01 -0.16 -22.50
CA GLU A 240 -3.61 -0.45 -22.20
C GLU A 240 -2.75 -0.38 -23.47
N ALA A 241 -3.21 -0.91 -24.58
CA ALA A 241 -2.51 -0.82 -25.87
C ALA A 241 -2.28 0.64 -26.31
N LEU A 242 -3.25 1.52 -26.10
CA LEU A 242 -3.09 2.97 -26.37
C LEU A 242 -2.06 3.61 -25.44
N VAL A 243 -2.11 3.30 -24.14
CA VAL A 243 -1.12 3.78 -23.15
C VAL A 243 0.28 3.28 -23.52
N ASN A 244 0.41 2.00 -23.88
CA ASN A 244 1.69 1.39 -24.27
C ASN A 244 2.30 2.06 -25.50
N THR A 245 1.50 2.44 -26.50
CA THR A 245 1.99 3.15 -27.68
C THR A 245 2.71 4.46 -27.35
N ARG A 246 2.30 5.16 -26.29
CA ARG A 246 2.81 6.48 -25.91
C ARG A 246 3.84 6.47 -24.80
N LEU A 247 3.77 5.47 -23.90
CA LEU A 247 4.53 5.46 -22.65
C LEU A 247 5.43 4.22 -22.48
N LYS A 248 5.50 3.33 -23.47
CA LYS A 248 6.29 2.07 -23.43
C LYS A 248 7.70 2.22 -22.85
N PRO A 249 8.51 3.28 -23.19
CA PRO A 249 9.86 3.41 -22.65
C PRO A 249 9.92 3.60 -21.12
N PHE A 250 8.83 4.08 -20.52
CA PHE A 250 8.73 4.40 -19.10
C PHE A 250 8.07 3.29 -18.29
N ILE A 251 7.37 2.35 -18.95
CA ILE A 251 6.67 1.25 -18.28
C ILE A 251 7.69 0.24 -17.77
N TYR A 252 7.59 -0.11 -16.48
CA TYR A 252 8.43 -1.13 -15.88
C TYR A 252 7.63 -2.33 -15.34
N GLY A 253 6.32 -2.16 -15.10
CA GLY A 253 5.51 -3.23 -14.53
C GLY A 253 4.03 -2.92 -14.51
N THR A 254 3.27 -3.86 -13.99
CA THR A 254 1.82 -3.80 -13.86
C THR A 254 1.36 -4.27 -12.48
N ASP A 255 0.17 -3.88 -12.08
CA ASP A 255 -0.54 -4.30 -10.87
C ASP A 255 0.32 -4.24 -9.58
N ASP A 256 0.65 -5.37 -8.97
CA ASP A 256 1.40 -5.44 -7.72
C ASP A 256 2.93 -5.49 -7.91
N GLU A 257 3.42 -5.39 -9.14
CA GLU A 257 4.84 -5.38 -9.42
C GLU A 257 5.51 -4.13 -8.85
N THR A 258 6.57 -4.30 -8.06
CA THR A 258 7.37 -3.20 -7.52
C THR A 258 8.64 -3.00 -8.33
N LEU A 259 9.29 -1.83 -8.19
CA LEU A 259 10.57 -1.59 -8.84
C LEU A 259 11.65 -2.58 -8.37
N ALA A 260 11.60 -2.99 -7.10
CA ALA A 260 12.50 -4.00 -6.55
C ALA A 260 12.22 -5.40 -7.13
N SER A 261 10.94 -5.79 -7.30
CA SER A 261 10.60 -7.07 -7.92
C SER A 261 10.98 -7.10 -9.41
N TYR A 262 10.82 -5.98 -10.10
CA TYR A 262 11.27 -5.85 -11.49
C TYR A 262 12.79 -5.94 -11.61
N LEU A 263 13.56 -5.26 -10.72
CA LEU A 263 15.01 -5.43 -10.64
C LEU A 263 15.39 -6.89 -10.41
N GLY A 264 14.75 -7.60 -9.48
CA GLY A 264 15.01 -9.00 -9.21
C GLY A 264 14.81 -9.88 -10.43
N LYS A 265 13.73 -9.68 -11.19
CA LYS A 265 13.48 -10.38 -12.46
C LYS A 265 14.59 -10.14 -13.48
N GLU A 266 15.04 -8.88 -13.63
CA GLU A 266 16.11 -8.55 -14.57
C GLU A 266 17.46 -9.15 -14.15
N LEU A 267 17.80 -9.14 -12.86
CA LEU A 267 19.01 -9.75 -12.34
C LEU A 267 19.02 -11.28 -12.55
N LEU A 268 17.91 -11.96 -12.24
CA LEU A 268 17.77 -13.40 -12.49
C LEU A 268 17.87 -13.74 -13.99
N ARG A 269 17.20 -12.97 -14.84
CA ARG A 269 17.21 -13.16 -16.29
C ARG A 269 18.62 -13.02 -16.89
N THR A 270 19.45 -12.14 -16.31
CA THR A 270 20.83 -11.88 -16.77
C THR A 270 21.88 -12.64 -15.95
N GLU A 271 21.45 -13.55 -15.06
CA GLU A 271 22.33 -14.30 -14.15
C GLU A 271 23.29 -13.38 -13.38
N SER A 272 22.81 -12.19 -12.99
CA SER A 272 23.58 -11.13 -12.37
C SER A 272 23.29 -11.03 -10.88
N THR A 273 24.29 -10.57 -10.13
CA THR A 273 24.20 -10.36 -8.69
C THR A 273 24.44 -8.90 -8.33
N ILE A 274 23.96 -8.47 -7.15
CA ILE A 274 24.03 -7.07 -6.70
C ILE A 274 24.44 -6.98 -5.23
N ALA A 275 25.13 -5.89 -4.89
CA ALA A 275 25.38 -5.47 -3.52
C ALA A 275 25.20 -3.95 -3.35
N PHE A 276 24.84 -3.51 -2.15
CA PHE A 276 24.60 -2.09 -1.85
C PHE A 276 25.56 -1.56 -0.78
N ALA A 277 26.11 -0.36 -1.02
CA ALA A 277 26.76 0.47 -0.01
C ALA A 277 25.89 1.70 0.26
N GLU A 278 25.30 1.75 1.44
CA GLU A 278 24.29 2.75 1.79
C GLU A 278 24.78 3.68 2.90
N SER A 279 24.66 4.98 2.68
CA SER A 279 24.90 6.00 3.70
C SER A 279 23.59 6.66 4.13
N CYS A 280 23.11 7.67 3.44
CA CYS A 280 21.91 8.42 3.85
C CYS A 280 20.61 7.59 3.81
N THR A 281 20.53 6.53 3.03
CA THR A 281 19.39 5.61 2.97
C THR A 281 19.36 4.64 4.14
N GLY A 282 20.53 4.27 4.71
CA GLY A 282 20.62 3.49 5.95
C GLY A 282 20.08 2.07 5.84
N GLY A 283 20.30 1.38 4.72
CA GLY A 283 19.82 0.02 4.45
C GLY A 283 18.47 -0.05 3.75
N LEU A 284 17.86 1.07 3.36
CA LEU A 284 16.51 1.07 2.78
C LEU A 284 16.49 0.46 1.37
N ALA A 285 17.51 0.68 0.54
CA ALA A 285 17.55 0.09 -0.81
C ALA A 285 17.63 -1.43 -0.75
N SER A 286 18.51 -1.96 0.09
CA SER A 286 18.62 -3.39 0.33
C SER A 286 17.37 -3.97 1.01
N SER A 287 16.75 -3.24 1.94
CA SER A 287 15.49 -3.64 2.57
C SER A 287 14.38 -3.82 1.53
N LEU A 288 14.19 -2.85 0.61
CA LEU A 288 13.20 -2.96 -0.47
C LEU A 288 13.45 -4.17 -1.38
N VAL A 289 14.70 -4.52 -1.63
CA VAL A 289 15.05 -5.69 -2.43
C VAL A 289 14.80 -6.98 -1.66
N THR A 290 15.06 -7.02 -0.35
CA THR A 290 14.79 -8.20 0.49
C THR A 290 13.30 -8.43 0.76
N ASP A 291 12.43 -7.44 0.56
CA ASP A 291 10.98 -7.62 0.60
C ASP A 291 10.48 -8.54 -0.55
N VAL A 292 11.31 -8.79 -1.56
CA VAL A 292 10.99 -9.68 -2.68
C VAL A 292 11.40 -11.12 -2.33
N PRO A 293 10.45 -12.07 -2.26
CA PRO A 293 10.79 -13.48 -2.03
C PRO A 293 11.77 -14.01 -3.10
N GLY A 294 12.78 -14.75 -2.67
CA GLY A 294 13.82 -15.28 -3.57
C GLY A 294 14.99 -14.31 -3.81
N SER A 295 15.01 -13.14 -3.19
CA SER A 295 16.08 -12.13 -3.37
C SER A 295 17.48 -12.63 -3.00
N SER A 296 17.62 -13.69 -2.20
CA SER A 296 18.91 -14.31 -1.87
C SER A 296 19.65 -14.92 -3.08
N GLU A 297 18.97 -15.13 -4.19
CA GLU A 297 19.58 -15.63 -5.42
C GLU A 297 20.43 -14.56 -6.14
N TYR A 298 20.13 -13.28 -5.92
CA TYR A 298 20.80 -12.16 -6.60
C TYR A 298 21.37 -11.08 -5.68
N LEU A 299 20.82 -10.87 -4.47
CA LEU A 299 21.35 -9.94 -3.49
C LEU A 299 22.34 -10.65 -2.57
N LEU A 300 23.65 -10.43 -2.78
CA LEU A 300 24.69 -11.11 -1.99
C LEU A 300 25.06 -10.37 -0.70
N GLY A 301 24.76 -9.09 -0.61
CA GLY A 301 25.04 -8.35 0.62
C GLY A 301 24.74 -6.86 0.53
N SER A 302 24.83 -6.21 1.70
CA SER A 302 24.72 -4.77 1.84
C SER A 302 25.55 -4.27 3.00
N ALA A 303 26.22 -3.12 2.82
CA ALA A 303 26.99 -2.44 3.85
C ALA A 303 26.39 -1.07 4.14
N VAL A 304 25.95 -0.82 5.38
CA VAL A 304 25.53 0.49 5.84
C VAL A 304 26.77 1.26 6.31
N THR A 305 27.36 2.02 5.42
CA THR A 305 28.59 2.79 5.65
C THR A 305 28.27 4.24 6.02
N TYR A 306 27.73 4.43 7.25
CA TYR A 306 27.16 5.71 7.66
C TYR A 306 28.22 6.76 8.00
N SER A 307 29.35 6.36 8.62
CA SER A 307 30.50 7.21 8.94
C SER A 307 31.59 7.14 7.87
N ASN A 308 32.48 8.14 7.83
CA ASN A 308 33.67 8.10 6.96
C ASN A 308 34.56 6.91 7.28
N MET A 309 34.75 6.62 8.57
CA MET A 309 35.51 5.44 9.00
C MET A 309 34.91 4.12 8.50
N ALA A 310 33.57 4.00 8.48
CA ALA A 310 32.91 2.80 7.95
C ALA A 310 33.07 2.70 6.43
N LYS A 311 33.02 3.83 5.70
CA LYS A 311 33.28 3.86 4.25
C LYS A 311 34.69 3.37 3.95
N HIS A 312 35.68 3.89 4.67
CA HIS A 312 37.08 3.51 4.47
C HIS A 312 37.33 2.05 4.86
N LYS A 313 36.97 1.65 6.09
CA LYS A 313 37.34 0.32 6.63
C LYS A 313 36.59 -0.84 5.99
N LEU A 314 35.32 -0.67 5.60
CA LEU A 314 34.50 -1.77 5.10
C LEU A 314 34.56 -1.93 3.59
N ILE A 315 34.63 -0.82 2.85
CA ILE A 315 34.52 -0.82 1.39
C ILE A 315 35.62 -0.01 0.71
N ASN A 316 36.73 0.22 1.38
CA ASN A 316 37.97 0.81 0.86
C ASN A 316 37.81 2.18 0.17
N VAL A 317 36.81 3.00 0.60
CA VAL A 317 36.76 4.41 0.14
C VAL A 317 38.02 5.11 0.63
N SER A 318 38.74 5.82 -0.28
CA SER A 318 39.99 6.42 0.06
C SER A 318 39.84 7.58 1.05
N GLU A 319 40.78 7.73 1.98
CA GLU A 319 40.80 8.86 2.93
C GLU A 319 41.00 10.18 2.17
N GLU A 320 41.81 10.16 1.12
CA GLU A 320 42.05 11.31 0.24
C GLU A 320 40.75 11.84 -0.40
N SER A 321 39.89 10.92 -0.91
CA SER A 321 38.61 11.31 -1.49
C SER A 321 37.66 11.86 -0.43
N LEU A 322 37.66 11.27 0.78
CA LEU A 322 36.85 11.76 1.90
C LEU A 322 37.28 13.14 2.38
N GLU A 323 38.57 13.41 2.41
CA GLU A 323 39.13 14.73 2.81
C GLU A 323 38.92 15.79 1.71
N ALA A 324 39.23 15.45 0.46
CA ALA A 324 39.20 16.41 -0.65
C ALA A 324 37.78 16.79 -1.09
N TYR A 325 36.84 15.84 -1.13
CA TYR A 325 35.48 16.03 -1.69
C TYR A 325 34.38 15.91 -0.64
N GLY A 326 34.70 15.37 0.52
CA GLY A 326 33.73 15.05 1.56
C GLY A 326 32.85 13.82 1.22
N ALA A 327 32.20 13.25 2.24
CA ALA A 327 31.40 12.04 2.09
C ALA A 327 30.25 12.16 1.06
N VAL A 328 29.72 13.38 0.87
CA VAL A 328 28.64 13.65 -0.09
C VAL A 328 29.23 14.23 -1.37
N SER A 329 29.68 13.33 -2.24
CA SER A 329 30.28 13.65 -3.53
C SER A 329 30.13 12.48 -4.51
N TRP A 330 30.26 12.75 -5.81
CA TRP A 330 30.17 11.70 -6.82
C TRP A 330 31.39 10.76 -6.75
N GLN A 331 32.57 11.28 -6.40
CA GLN A 331 33.78 10.48 -6.24
C GLN A 331 33.58 9.40 -5.17
N VAL A 332 33.12 9.81 -3.99
CA VAL A 332 32.83 8.89 -2.89
C VAL A 332 31.70 7.92 -3.25
N ALA A 333 30.65 8.35 -3.96
CA ALA A 333 29.61 7.44 -4.42
C ALA A 333 30.16 6.35 -5.37
N CYS A 334 31.06 6.73 -6.28
CA CYS A 334 31.71 5.79 -7.20
C CYS A 334 32.59 4.79 -6.45
N GLU A 335 33.43 5.26 -5.54
CA GLU A 335 34.28 4.38 -4.71
C GLU A 335 33.43 3.44 -3.82
N MET A 336 32.32 3.94 -3.25
CA MET A 336 31.38 3.12 -2.51
C MET A 336 30.79 1.99 -3.38
N ALA A 337 30.42 2.30 -4.62
CA ALA A 337 29.86 1.33 -5.55
C ALA A 337 30.90 0.26 -5.93
N GLN A 338 32.13 0.66 -6.24
CA GLN A 338 33.23 -0.25 -6.56
C GLN A 338 33.58 -1.12 -5.34
N GLY A 339 33.78 -0.50 -4.18
CA GLY A 339 34.19 -1.20 -2.97
C GLY A 339 33.18 -2.23 -2.50
N VAL A 340 31.88 -1.94 -2.59
CA VAL A 340 30.85 -2.94 -2.21
C VAL A 340 30.75 -4.07 -3.24
N ARG A 341 30.95 -3.77 -4.53
CA ARG A 341 31.00 -4.77 -5.59
C ARG A 341 32.15 -5.75 -5.35
N GLU A 342 33.32 -5.23 -5.02
CA GLU A 342 34.51 -6.06 -4.72
C GLU A 342 34.35 -6.85 -3.44
N LEU A 343 33.83 -6.23 -2.37
CA LEU A 343 33.60 -6.86 -1.07
C LEU A 343 32.75 -8.13 -1.17
N PHE A 344 31.68 -8.09 -1.96
CA PHE A 344 30.73 -9.21 -2.10
C PHE A 344 30.92 -10.01 -3.39
N GLY A 345 31.85 -9.60 -4.29
CA GLY A 345 32.10 -10.30 -5.56
C GLY A 345 30.91 -10.31 -6.50
N THR A 346 30.12 -9.22 -6.52
CA THR A 346 28.87 -9.14 -7.30
C THR A 346 29.08 -8.60 -8.71
N THR A 347 28.10 -8.84 -9.61
CA THR A 347 28.08 -8.24 -10.94
C THR A 347 27.94 -6.72 -10.86
N TYR A 348 27.00 -6.26 -10.03
CA TYR A 348 26.73 -4.84 -9.80
C TYR A 348 26.99 -4.46 -8.34
N GLY A 349 27.64 -3.31 -8.14
CA GLY A 349 27.76 -2.63 -6.84
C GLY A 349 27.08 -1.28 -6.90
N VAL A 350 26.32 -0.92 -5.87
CA VAL A 350 25.59 0.34 -5.79
C VAL A 350 26.07 1.15 -4.60
N GLY A 351 26.47 2.41 -4.84
CA GLY A 351 26.87 3.36 -3.82
C GLY A 351 25.86 4.50 -3.70
N ILE A 352 25.39 4.79 -2.47
CA ILE A 352 24.42 5.86 -2.19
C ILE A 352 24.94 6.73 -1.06
N THR A 353 25.21 8.01 -1.33
CA THR A 353 25.62 9.00 -0.31
C THR A 353 24.91 10.33 -0.53
N GLY A 354 24.55 11.03 0.56
CA GLY A 354 23.79 12.27 0.45
C GLY A 354 23.32 12.86 1.76
N ILE A 355 22.54 13.93 1.67
CA ILE A 355 21.97 14.69 2.79
C ILE A 355 20.45 14.52 2.78
N ALA A 356 19.94 13.59 3.59
CA ALA A 356 18.51 13.32 3.65
C ALA A 356 17.70 14.41 4.38
N GLY A 357 18.35 15.24 5.19
CA GLY A 357 17.71 16.31 5.97
C GLY A 357 17.18 15.84 7.34
N PRO A 358 16.53 16.72 8.16
CA PRO A 358 16.35 18.16 7.87
C PRO A 358 17.64 18.99 8.03
N GLY A 359 18.66 18.49 8.75
CA GLY A 359 19.97 19.12 8.93
C GLY A 359 21.01 18.58 7.97
N GLY A 360 22.26 19.08 8.12
CA GLY A 360 23.43 18.63 7.36
C GLY A 360 23.68 19.38 6.06
N ALA A 361 22.86 20.36 5.71
CA ALA A 361 23.11 21.24 4.58
C ALA A 361 24.32 22.15 4.83
N THR A 362 25.05 22.47 3.76
CA THR A 362 26.05 23.51 3.69
C THR A 362 25.68 24.47 2.56
N GLU A 363 26.42 25.57 2.38
CA GLU A 363 26.15 26.52 1.32
C GLU A 363 26.16 25.88 -0.07
N ASP A 364 27.05 24.90 -0.31
CA ASP A 364 27.22 24.22 -1.58
C ASP A 364 26.45 22.86 -1.66
N LYS A 365 25.99 22.33 -0.54
CA LYS A 365 25.34 20.99 -0.46
C LYS A 365 24.00 21.09 0.25
N PRO A 366 22.89 21.33 -0.49
CA PRO A 366 21.57 21.50 0.10
C PRO A 366 20.99 20.17 0.64
N VAL A 367 19.98 20.29 1.50
CA VAL A 367 19.16 19.13 1.89
C VAL A 367 18.55 18.50 0.64
N GLY A 368 18.54 17.18 0.60
CA GLY A 368 18.05 16.39 -0.54
C GLY A 368 19.12 16.11 -1.60
N LEU A 369 20.32 16.68 -1.48
CA LEU A 369 21.42 16.34 -2.38
C LEU A 369 21.87 14.90 -2.12
N VAL A 370 21.83 14.09 -3.19
CA VAL A 370 22.26 12.69 -3.15
C VAL A 370 23.05 12.38 -4.41
N TYR A 371 24.18 11.71 -4.22
CA TYR A 371 24.95 11.07 -5.27
C TYR A 371 24.76 9.57 -5.19
N MET A 372 24.52 8.96 -6.34
CA MET A 372 24.35 7.52 -6.50
C MET A 372 25.24 7.03 -7.62
N ALA A 373 25.77 5.83 -7.46
CA ALA A 373 26.64 5.22 -8.48
C ALA A 373 26.31 3.73 -8.61
N VAL A 374 26.49 3.21 -9.81
CA VAL A 374 26.41 1.78 -10.16
C VAL A 374 27.72 1.40 -10.82
N ALA A 375 28.43 0.45 -10.21
CA ALA A 375 29.68 -0.10 -10.71
C ALA A 375 29.44 -1.49 -11.28
N ASP A 376 30.09 -1.80 -12.40
CA ASP A 376 30.16 -3.14 -13.01
C ASP A 376 31.58 -3.43 -13.54
N ALA A 377 31.73 -4.44 -14.39
CA ALA A 377 33.05 -4.80 -14.95
C ALA A 377 33.58 -3.75 -15.93
N ASP A 378 32.70 -2.96 -16.57
CA ASP A 378 33.09 -1.99 -17.61
C ASP A 378 33.29 -0.58 -17.06
N GLY A 379 32.99 -0.36 -15.75
CA GLY A 379 33.22 0.91 -15.08
C GLY A 379 32.10 1.35 -14.14
N VAL A 380 32.00 2.66 -13.91
CA VAL A 380 31.04 3.23 -12.97
C VAL A 380 30.22 4.32 -13.63
N LYS A 381 28.92 4.24 -13.50
CA LYS A 381 27.99 5.33 -13.84
C LYS A 381 27.44 5.96 -12.58
N TRP A 382 27.36 7.27 -12.54
CA TRP A 382 26.85 8.01 -11.39
C TRP A 382 25.82 9.06 -11.78
N ALA A 383 24.99 9.44 -10.83
CA ALA A 383 24.00 10.49 -10.98
C ALA A 383 23.94 11.37 -9.72
N LYS A 384 23.56 12.65 -9.94
CA LYS A 384 23.32 13.65 -8.90
C LYS A 384 21.85 14.00 -8.89
N HIS A 385 21.23 13.96 -7.72
CA HIS A 385 19.85 14.39 -7.53
C HIS A 385 19.73 15.36 -6.36
N ILE A 386 18.76 16.27 -6.42
CA ILE A 386 18.34 17.10 -5.31
C ILE A 386 16.86 16.84 -5.11
N PHE A 387 16.54 15.98 -4.14
CA PHE A 387 15.18 15.62 -3.83
C PHE A 387 14.53 16.64 -2.89
N GLY A 388 13.27 16.98 -3.13
CA GLY A 388 12.45 17.77 -2.22
C GLY A 388 11.58 16.88 -1.32
N GLY A 389 11.28 17.34 -0.11
CA GLY A 389 10.39 16.65 0.81
C GLY A 389 11.03 16.35 2.17
N THR A 390 10.39 15.48 2.95
CA THR A 390 10.88 15.07 4.26
C THR A 390 12.11 14.16 4.15
N ARG A 391 12.80 13.95 5.28
CA ARG A 391 13.90 12.98 5.37
C ARG A 391 13.50 11.59 4.85
N THR A 392 12.31 11.13 5.21
CA THR A 392 11.80 9.83 4.77
C THR A 392 11.54 9.80 3.26
N ASP A 393 11.02 10.89 2.69
CA ASP A 393 10.81 11.01 1.24
C ASP A 393 12.13 10.99 0.48
N ASN A 394 13.13 11.74 0.96
CA ASN A 394 14.44 11.79 0.35
C ASN A 394 15.15 10.43 0.38
N LYS A 395 15.07 9.70 1.51
CA LYS A 395 15.59 8.33 1.61
C LYS A 395 14.90 7.38 0.62
N MET A 396 13.58 7.39 0.57
CA MET A 396 12.81 6.51 -0.31
C MET A 396 13.09 6.79 -1.78
N ARG A 397 13.08 8.06 -2.20
CA ARG A 397 13.40 8.46 -3.57
C ARG A 397 14.82 8.08 -3.95
N SER A 398 15.79 8.23 -3.04
CA SER A 398 17.17 7.82 -3.28
C SER A 398 17.29 6.31 -3.50
N ALA A 399 16.64 5.51 -2.66
CA ALA A 399 16.66 4.05 -2.78
C ALA A 399 16.03 3.58 -4.11
N LEU A 400 14.84 4.09 -4.46
CA LEU A 400 14.15 3.74 -5.70
C LEU A 400 14.91 4.22 -6.95
N THR A 401 15.52 5.41 -6.90
CA THR A 401 16.35 5.91 -8.01
C THR A 401 17.60 5.05 -8.21
N ALA A 402 18.27 4.66 -7.13
CA ALA A 402 19.43 3.76 -7.22
C ALA A 402 19.06 2.40 -7.82
N ILE A 403 17.92 1.81 -7.41
CA ILE A 403 17.37 0.58 -8.02
C ILE A 403 17.09 0.81 -9.52
N SER A 404 16.49 1.95 -9.89
CA SER A 404 16.22 2.30 -11.29
C SER A 404 17.51 2.40 -12.12
N MET A 405 18.58 2.98 -11.56
CA MET A 405 19.88 3.09 -12.25
C MET A 405 20.48 1.73 -12.57
N VAL A 406 20.33 0.73 -11.71
CA VAL A 406 20.79 -0.64 -12.00
C VAL A 406 20.00 -1.25 -13.17
N ILE A 407 18.68 -1.07 -13.17
CA ILE A 407 17.81 -1.54 -14.28
C ILE A 407 18.24 -0.88 -15.59
N ASP A 408 18.53 0.43 -15.60
CA ASP A 408 18.98 1.13 -16.78
C ASP A 408 20.34 0.61 -17.25
N ARG A 409 21.25 0.33 -16.31
CA ARG A 409 22.57 -0.22 -16.64
C ARG A 409 22.49 -1.62 -17.25
N ILE A 410 21.60 -2.48 -16.75
CA ILE A 410 21.33 -3.80 -17.33
C ILE A 410 20.86 -3.66 -18.79
N LYS A 411 19.89 -2.78 -19.05
CA LYS A 411 19.34 -2.57 -20.40
C LYS A 411 20.35 -1.99 -21.38
N GLU A 412 21.19 -1.05 -20.93
CA GLU A 412 22.27 -0.49 -21.75
C GLU A 412 23.24 -1.57 -22.20
N LYS A 413 23.69 -2.44 -21.30
CA LYS A 413 24.59 -3.55 -21.65
C LYS A 413 24.00 -4.50 -22.67
N GLU A 414 22.71 -4.76 -22.58
CA GLU A 414 22.05 -5.60 -23.60
C GLU A 414 22.03 -4.95 -24.98
N THR A 415 21.92 -3.62 -25.03
CA THR A 415 21.98 -2.89 -26.30
C THR A 415 23.39 -2.89 -26.85
N GLU A 416 24.41 -2.60 -26.02
CA GLU A 416 25.81 -2.62 -26.38
C GLU A 416 26.27 -4.01 -26.90
N ASN A 417 25.71 -5.09 -26.34
CA ASN A 417 26.02 -6.47 -26.76
C ASN A 417 25.29 -6.90 -28.04
N LYS A 418 24.19 -6.24 -28.43
CA LYS A 418 23.49 -6.52 -29.69
C LYS A 418 24.13 -5.81 -30.89
N ASP A 419 24.87 -4.74 -30.64
CA ASP A 419 25.55 -3.91 -31.62
C ASP A 419 27.01 -4.41 -31.92
N LYS A 420 27.47 -5.37 -31.13
CA LYS A 420 28.75 -6.10 -31.33
C LYS A 420 28.52 -7.44 -32.04
#